data_1d6dc7084bedd41ca6bc15e64b2de86c
#
_entry.id   1d6dc7084bedd41ca6bc15e64b2de86c
#
_cell.length_a   1.000
_cell.length_b   1.000
_cell.length_c   1.000
_cell.angle_alpha   90.00
_cell.angle_beta   90.00
_cell.angle_gamma   90.00
#
_symmetry.space_group_name_H-M   'P 1'
#
loop_
_entity.id
_entity.type
_entity.pdbx_description
1 polymer ?
#
loop_
_entity_poly.entity_id
_entity_poly.type
_entity_poly.pdbx_seq_one_letter_code
_entity_poly.pdbx_strand_id
1 'polypeptide(L)'
;MWLSNVLEDFYMAKYVMALDSGTTSNRCILFDENGRIRSVAQKEFIQHFPKPGWVEHDAGEIWSTQLSVAREAMNQIEATAEDIAAIGITNQRETTIVWDKNTGQPVYHAIVWQCRRTSEYCDSLKAKGLEEKFRQKTGLVIDAYFSATKVKWILDNVEGARERAEKGELLFGTVETWLIWKLTKGAVHVTDYSNASRTMMFNINTLEWDDEILEELDIPKCMLPQVKESSEIYGETDPSFFGGRIPVAGAAGDQQAALFGQACFEKGETKNTYGTGGFLLMNAGDKPVFSNNGLVTTIGWGLNGEITYVLEGSVFVAGAAIQWLRDELHLVDSASDTEYFAGKVPDANGCYVVPAFTGLGAPYWDQYARGTIVGLTRGVNKYHIVRATLESLAYQVNDVLEVMKEDAGSDLAVLRVDGGASANNLLLQIQANISNVAVERPECIETTALGAAYLAGLAVGFWESKEAVLESRDVERIFRTEIDDEKRNAMVKGWRAAVGCSRDWIKKIQ
;
A
#
# COMPACT_ATOMS: atom_id res chain seq x y z
N MET A 1 43.97 21.43 40.88
CA MET A 1 43.69 21.55 39.43
C MET A 1 42.87 20.35 39.02
N TRP A 2 41.57 20.42 39.26
CA TRP A 2 40.61 19.38 38.92
C TRP A 2 39.93 19.82 37.62
N LEU A 3 40.32 19.19 36.51
CA LEU A 3 39.57 19.27 35.26
C LEU A 3 38.39 18.31 35.39
N SER A 4 37.21 18.87 35.59
CA SER A 4 35.95 18.21 35.44
C SER A 4 35.75 17.87 33.95
N ASN A 5 35.90 16.61 33.61
CA ASN A 5 35.28 16.06 32.41
C ASN A 5 33.78 16.06 32.61
N VAL A 6 33.12 17.11 32.19
CA VAL A 6 31.70 17.07 31.85
C VAL A 6 31.67 16.43 30.48
N LEU A 7 31.52 15.11 30.45
CA LEU A 7 30.94 14.43 29.31
C LEU A 7 29.51 14.99 29.22
N GLU A 8 29.29 15.88 28.27
CA GLU A 8 27.94 16.09 27.76
C GLU A 8 27.48 14.73 27.25
N ASP A 9 26.65 14.05 28.04
CA ASP A 9 25.81 12.98 27.53
C ASP A 9 24.94 13.62 26.46
N PHE A 10 25.34 13.51 25.20
CA PHE A 10 24.46 13.77 24.07
C PHE A 10 23.31 12.81 24.25
N TYR A 11 22.16 13.37 24.63
CA TYR A 11 20.93 12.64 24.76
C TYR A 11 20.53 12.18 23.35
N MET A 12 20.95 10.97 22.97
CA MET A 12 20.59 10.39 21.68
C MET A 12 19.13 9.97 21.78
N ALA A 13 18.31 10.46 20.87
CA ALA A 13 16.93 10.01 20.75
C ALA A 13 16.87 8.48 20.61
N LYS A 14 15.89 7.86 21.26
CA LYS A 14 15.83 6.39 21.42
C LYS A 14 14.92 5.71 20.40
N TYR A 15 14.01 6.48 19.79
CA TYR A 15 12.94 5.92 18.98
C TYR A 15 12.70 6.74 17.72
N VAL A 16 12.23 6.05 16.68
CA VAL A 16 11.56 6.69 15.54
C VAL A 16 10.07 6.36 15.62
N MET A 17 9.24 7.39 15.43
CA MET A 17 7.78 7.28 15.44
C MET A 17 7.26 7.05 14.02
N ALA A 18 6.53 5.97 13.80
CA ALA A 18 5.78 5.74 12.57
C ALA A 18 4.28 6.03 12.80
N LEU A 19 3.72 6.91 11.97
CA LEU A 19 2.28 7.16 11.87
C LEU A 19 1.76 6.40 10.65
N ASP A 20 0.92 5.41 10.88
CA ASP A 20 0.29 4.58 9.84
C ASP A 20 -1.20 4.90 9.77
N SER A 21 -1.57 5.68 8.75
CA SER A 21 -2.97 6.08 8.51
C SER A 21 -3.61 5.18 7.46
N GLY A 22 -4.11 4.04 7.89
CA GLY A 22 -4.74 3.04 7.02
C GLY A 22 -6.17 3.42 6.62
N THR A 23 -6.84 2.52 5.89
CA THR A 23 -8.21 2.77 5.39
C THR A 23 -9.26 2.73 6.51
N THR A 24 -9.07 1.91 7.53
CA THR A 24 -10.08 1.71 8.59
C THR A 24 -9.64 2.18 9.96
N SER A 25 -8.34 2.42 10.15
CA SER A 25 -7.77 2.79 11.43
C SER A 25 -6.48 3.58 11.28
N ASN A 26 -6.18 4.36 12.29
CA ASN A 26 -4.88 4.99 12.49
C ASN A 26 -4.08 4.21 13.52
N ARG A 27 -2.78 4.10 13.28
CA ARG A 27 -1.84 3.42 14.14
C ARG A 27 -0.62 4.30 14.39
N CYS A 28 -0.01 4.17 15.56
CA CYS A 28 1.31 4.70 15.86
C CYS A 28 2.18 3.59 16.43
N ILE A 29 3.39 3.45 15.90
CA ILE A 29 4.38 2.48 16.37
C ILE A 29 5.68 3.22 16.65
N LEU A 30 6.29 2.94 17.81
CA LEU A 30 7.63 3.41 18.15
C LEU A 30 8.62 2.28 17.95
N PHE A 31 9.65 2.53 17.13
CA PHE A 31 10.73 1.60 16.84
C PHE A 31 12.04 2.06 17.47
N ASP A 32 12.82 1.12 18.00
CA ASP A 32 14.20 1.37 18.45
C ASP A 32 15.23 1.27 17.30
N GLU A 33 16.52 1.47 17.63
CA GLU A 33 17.63 1.40 16.66
C GLU A 33 17.77 0.04 15.97
N ASN A 34 17.24 -1.03 16.55
CA ASN A 34 17.24 -2.38 15.97
C ASN A 34 15.97 -2.66 15.15
N GLY A 35 15.11 -1.66 14.88
CA GLY A 35 13.84 -1.83 14.18
C GLY A 35 12.80 -2.62 14.98
N ARG A 36 12.96 -2.77 16.30
CA ARG A 36 12.05 -3.50 17.17
C ARG A 36 10.94 -2.61 17.68
N ILE A 37 9.75 -3.15 17.71
CA ILE A 37 8.56 -2.48 18.24
C ILE A 37 8.69 -2.32 19.75
N ARG A 38 8.58 -1.08 20.23
CA ARG A 38 8.63 -0.71 21.65
C ARG A 38 7.26 -0.32 22.21
N SER A 39 6.42 0.27 21.37
CA SER A 39 5.05 0.63 21.72
C SER A 39 4.18 0.64 20.48
N VAL A 40 2.89 0.30 20.65
CA VAL A 40 1.86 0.33 19.59
C VAL A 40 0.57 0.88 20.18
N ALA A 41 -0.03 1.83 19.49
CA ALA A 41 -1.40 2.26 19.73
C ALA A 41 -2.17 2.31 18.41
N GLN A 42 -3.44 1.90 18.43
CA GLN A 42 -4.30 1.85 17.25
C GLN A 42 -5.73 2.26 17.61
N LYS A 43 -6.38 2.97 16.68
CA LYS A 43 -7.78 3.36 16.82
C LYS A 43 -8.47 3.38 15.48
N GLU A 44 -9.64 2.75 15.41
CA GLU A 44 -10.52 2.81 14.25
C GLU A 44 -11.20 4.18 14.15
N PHE A 45 -11.62 4.54 12.92
CA PHE A 45 -12.43 5.72 12.65
C PHE A 45 -13.59 5.38 11.72
N ILE A 46 -14.60 6.27 11.67
CA ILE A 46 -15.87 6.00 11.00
C ILE A 46 -15.71 5.99 9.48
N GLN A 47 -16.28 4.96 8.84
CA GLN A 47 -16.40 4.86 7.40
C GLN A 47 -17.78 5.37 6.97
N HIS A 48 -17.85 6.30 6.02
CA HIS A 48 -19.11 6.86 5.52
C HIS A 48 -19.43 6.32 4.12
N PHE A 49 -20.66 5.81 3.95
CA PHE A 49 -21.16 5.26 2.69
C PHE A 49 -22.43 5.99 2.25
N PRO A 50 -22.35 7.28 1.81
CA PRO A 50 -23.54 8.11 1.58
C PRO A 50 -24.42 7.63 0.42
N LYS A 51 -23.83 6.92 -0.57
CA LYS A 51 -24.54 6.33 -1.72
C LYS A 51 -23.85 5.01 -2.13
N PRO A 52 -24.54 4.12 -2.87
CA PRO A 52 -23.90 2.92 -3.41
C PRO A 52 -22.62 3.24 -4.18
N GLY A 53 -21.51 2.58 -3.81
CA GLY A 53 -20.20 2.79 -4.41
C GLY A 53 -19.47 4.07 -3.97
N TRP A 54 -20.02 4.87 -3.07
CA TRP A 54 -19.38 6.04 -2.49
C TRP A 54 -18.77 5.69 -1.14
N VAL A 55 -17.52 6.11 -0.94
CA VAL A 55 -16.79 5.90 0.32
C VAL A 55 -16.10 7.21 0.71
N GLU A 56 -16.31 7.63 1.95
CA GLU A 56 -15.79 8.89 2.49
C GLU A 56 -15.27 8.72 3.91
N HIS A 57 -14.30 9.55 4.28
CA HIS A 57 -13.81 9.68 5.65
C HIS A 57 -13.90 11.15 6.11
N ASP A 58 -14.08 11.37 7.40
CA ASP A 58 -13.89 12.68 8.02
C ASP A 58 -12.38 12.95 8.21
N ALA A 59 -11.82 13.92 7.47
CA ALA A 59 -10.41 14.25 7.58
C ALA A 59 -10.03 14.84 8.96
N GLY A 60 -10.99 15.43 9.67
CA GLY A 60 -10.83 15.87 11.07
C GLY A 60 -10.71 14.67 12.01
N GLU A 61 -11.49 13.61 11.79
CA GLU A 61 -11.40 12.37 12.56
C GLU A 61 -10.09 11.62 12.27
N ILE A 62 -9.64 11.56 11.00
CA ILE A 62 -8.31 11.02 10.66
C ILE A 62 -7.22 11.74 11.47
N TRP A 63 -7.22 13.08 11.48
CA TRP A 63 -6.25 13.86 12.25
C TRP A 63 -6.34 13.60 13.75
N SER A 64 -7.53 13.69 14.33
CA SER A 64 -7.71 13.59 15.80
C SER A 64 -7.38 12.20 16.32
N THR A 65 -7.74 11.14 15.59
CA THR A 65 -7.39 9.77 15.95
C THR A 65 -5.90 9.50 15.77
N GLN A 66 -5.26 10.01 14.70
CA GLN A 66 -3.81 9.86 14.51
C GLN A 66 -3.02 10.55 15.62
N LEU A 67 -3.38 11.77 16.00
CA LEU A 67 -2.73 12.46 17.12
C LEU A 67 -2.96 11.74 18.46
N SER A 68 -4.17 11.19 18.66
CA SER A 68 -4.51 10.43 19.87
C SER A 68 -3.62 9.19 20.03
N VAL A 69 -3.49 8.36 18.97
CA VAL A 69 -2.67 7.15 19.04
C VAL A 69 -1.17 7.47 19.14
N ALA A 70 -0.71 8.57 18.54
CA ALA A 70 0.69 9.01 18.69
C ALA A 70 1.03 9.32 20.14
N ARG A 71 0.16 10.10 20.82
CA ARG A 71 0.31 10.42 22.25
C ARG A 71 0.19 9.18 23.14
N GLU A 72 -0.75 8.30 22.82
CA GLU A 72 -0.94 7.05 23.55
C GLU A 72 0.30 6.15 23.47
N ALA A 73 0.86 5.96 22.28
CA ALA A 73 2.08 5.17 22.09
C ALA A 73 3.28 5.73 22.88
N MET A 74 3.46 7.06 22.90
CA MET A 74 4.48 7.70 23.73
C MET A 74 4.23 7.48 25.22
N ASN A 75 2.99 7.65 25.68
CA ASN A 75 2.64 7.50 27.09
C ASN A 75 2.83 6.06 27.61
N GLN A 76 2.60 5.03 26.78
CA GLN A 76 2.78 3.62 27.16
C GLN A 76 4.19 3.29 27.65
N ILE A 77 5.21 4.03 27.17
CA ILE A 77 6.61 3.81 27.52
C ILE A 77 7.25 5.06 28.16
N GLU A 78 6.43 6.02 28.58
CA GLU A 78 6.85 7.27 29.23
C GLU A 78 7.85 8.09 28.38
N ALA A 79 7.76 7.97 27.02
CA ALA A 79 8.62 8.72 26.10
C ALA A 79 8.20 10.19 26.02
N THR A 80 9.19 11.06 25.91
CA THR A 80 9.04 12.51 25.67
C THR A 80 9.37 12.86 24.21
N ALA A 81 9.14 14.09 23.80
CA ALA A 81 9.53 14.53 22.45
C ALA A 81 11.06 14.41 22.20
N GLU A 82 11.88 14.53 23.24
CA GLU A 82 13.35 14.41 23.16
C GLU A 82 13.80 12.96 22.89
N ASP A 83 12.97 11.98 23.27
CA ASP A 83 13.23 10.56 23.00
C ASP A 83 12.92 10.14 21.54
N ILE A 84 12.24 11.02 20.76
CA ILE A 84 11.83 10.72 19.38
C ILE A 84 12.73 11.45 18.39
N ALA A 85 13.50 10.69 17.61
CA ALA A 85 14.40 11.21 16.59
C ALA A 85 13.67 11.87 15.42
N ALA A 86 12.61 11.23 14.93
CA ALA A 86 11.82 11.70 13.81
C ALA A 86 10.46 11.02 13.75
N ILE A 87 9.55 11.62 12.98
CA ILE A 87 8.26 11.05 12.59
C ILE A 87 8.32 10.66 11.12
N GLY A 88 8.00 9.39 10.82
CA GLY A 88 7.69 8.88 9.48
C GLY A 88 6.20 8.66 9.33
N ILE A 89 5.64 8.96 8.16
CA ILE A 89 4.21 8.84 7.86
C ILE A 89 4.01 7.87 6.71
N THR A 90 3.12 6.92 6.91
CA THR A 90 2.59 6.08 5.82
C THR A 90 1.07 6.15 5.83
N ASN A 91 0.46 5.95 4.67
CA ASN A 91 -0.96 6.23 4.50
C ASN A 91 -1.62 5.37 3.45
N GLN A 92 -2.94 5.17 3.60
CA GLN A 92 -3.79 4.78 2.48
C GLN A 92 -3.60 5.76 1.33
N ARG A 93 -3.21 5.25 0.16
CA ARG A 93 -2.89 6.08 -1.00
C ARG A 93 -4.15 6.65 -1.64
N GLU A 94 -4.01 7.61 -2.55
CA GLU A 94 -5.03 8.19 -3.44
C GLU A 94 -6.23 8.85 -2.76
N THR A 95 -6.46 8.62 -1.47
CA THR A 95 -7.54 9.27 -0.71
C THR A 95 -7.33 10.78 -0.72
N THR A 96 -8.35 11.49 -1.20
CA THR A 96 -8.27 12.90 -1.62
C THR A 96 -8.88 13.81 -0.58
N ILE A 97 -8.12 14.79 -0.12
CA ILE A 97 -8.55 15.81 0.83
C ILE A 97 -8.33 17.19 0.21
N VAL A 98 -9.35 18.06 0.28
CA VAL A 98 -9.26 19.48 -0.11
C VAL A 98 -9.69 20.33 1.08
N TRP A 99 -8.87 21.32 1.45
CA TRP A 99 -9.14 22.16 2.62
C TRP A 99 -8.80 23.63 2.39
N ASP A 100 -9.40 24.47 3.19
CA ASP A 100 -9.10 25.90 3.23
C ASP A 100 -7.77 26.14 3.96
N LYS A 101 -6.81 26.78 3.29
CA LYS A 101 -5.47 27.03 3.84
C LYS A 101 -5.44 27.98 5.04
N ASN A 102 -6.46 28.84 5.18
CA ASN A 102 -6.50 29.85 6.24
C ASN A 102 -7.15 29.31 7.52
N THR A 103 -8.20 28.48 7.35
CA THR A 103 -8.96 27.93 8.48
C THR A 103 -8.55 26.52 8.86
N GLY A 104 -7.92 25.79 7.92
CA GLY A 104 -7.59 24.39 8.07
C GLY A 104 -8.80 23.46 8.11
N GLN A 105 -9.95 23.92 7.58
CA GLN A 105 -11.17 23.12 7.52
C GLN A 105 -11.29 22.45 6.15
N PRO A 106 -11.52 21.12 6.11
CA PRO A 106 -11.85 20.43 4.87
C PRO A 106 -13.12 21.04 4.26
N VAL A 107 -13.13 21.23 2.93
CA VAL A 107 -14.32 21.76 2.22
C VAL A 107 -15.32 20.64 1.92
N TYR A 108 -14.90 19.40 1.98
CA TYR A 108 -15.68 18.18 1.83
C TYR A 108 -15.03 17.03 2.59
N HIS A 109 -15.77 15.93 2.82
CA HIS A 109 -15.18 14.70 3.34
C HIS A 109 -14.05 14.21 2.43
N ALA A 110 -13.05 13.54 3.00
CA ALA A 110 -12.02 12.87 2.23
C ALA A 110 -12.65 11.81 1.34
N ILE A 111 -12.43 11.88 0.02
CA ILE A 111 -12.94 10.88 -0.93
C ILE A 111 -11.93 9.73 -1.00
N VAL A 112 -12.37 8.55 -0.53
CA VAL A 112 -11.49 7.39 -0.35
C VAL A 112 -11.13 6.76 -1.70
N TRP A 113 -9.97 6.11 -1.77
CA TRP A 113 -9.47 5.38 -2.94
C TRP A 113 -10.47 4.36 -3.50
N GLN A 114 -11.29 3.74 -2.65
CA GLN A 114 -12.33 2.77 -3.02
C GLN A 114 -13.56 3.40 -3.70
N CYS A 115 -13.73 4.72 -3.59
CA CYS A 115 -14.92 5.41 -4.05
C CYS A 115 -15.03 5.42 -5.58
N ARG A 116 -16.19 5.01 -6.09
CA ARG A 116 -16.46 4.87 -7.54
C ARG A 116 -17.25 6.03 -8.16
N ARG A 117 -17.50 7.14 -7.40
CA ARG A 117 -18.34 8.27 -7.86
C ARG A 117 -17.87 8.94 -9.15
N THR A 118 -16.58 8.83 -9.47
CA THR A 118 -15.99 9.44 -10.66
C THR A 118 -15.82 8.48 -11.83
N SER A 119 -16.38 7.27 -11.75
CA SER A 119 -16.24 6.25 -12.82
C SER A 119 -16.76 6.72 -14.18
N GLU A 120 -17.92 7.40 -14.23
CA GLU A 120 -18.48 7.95 -15.47
C GLU A 120 -17.56 9.01 -16.10
N TYR A 121 -16.92 9.84 -15.27
CA TYR A 121 -15.94 10.81 -15.76
C TYR A 121 -14.69 10.11 -16.31
N CYS A 122 -14.19 9.07 -15.65
CA CYS A 122 -13.10 8.24 -16.18
C CYS A 122 -13.46 7.64 -17.56
N ASP A 123 -14.69 7.13 -17.72
CA ASP A 123 -15.15 6.58 -19.00
C ASP A 123 -15.22 7.67 -20.09
N SER A 124 -15.57 8.90 -19.74
CA SER A 124 -15.55 10.03 -20.66
C SER A 124 -14.13 10.39 -21.14
N LEU A 125 -13.13 10.32 -20.26
CA LEU A 125 -11.72 10.54 -20.62
C LEU A 125 -11.20 9.41 -21.54
N LYS A 126 -11.57 8.15 -21.27
CA LYS A 126 -11.26 7.02 -22.15
C LYS A 126 -11.89 7.17 -23.53
N ALA A 127 -13.15 7.59 -23.58
CA ALA A 127 -13.87 7.85 -24.83
C ALA A 127 -13.22 8.97 -25.68
N LYS A 128 -12.49 9.91 -25.05
CA LYS A 128 -11.65 10.91 -25.73
C LYS A 128 -10.33 10.33 -26.25
N GLY A 129 -10.00 9.07 -25.96
CA GLY A 129 -8.75 8.44 -26.37
C GLY A 129 -7.52 8.86 -25.56
N LEU A 130 -7.70 9.28 -24.30
CA LEU A 130 -6.62 9.81 -23.47
C LEU A 130 -5.84 8.76 -22.69
N GLU A 131 -6.21 7.48 -22.77
CA GLU A 131 -5.62 6.40 -21.97
C GLU A 131 -4.11 6.30 -22.14
N GLU A 132 -3.63 6.29 -23.38
CA GLU A 132 -2.19 6.19 -23.65
C GLU A 132 -1.42 7.44 -23.17
N LYS A 133 -1.99 8.63 -23.33
CA LYS A 133 -1.38 9.88 -22.84
C LYS A 133 -1.20 9.84 -21.32
N PHE A 134 -2.23 9.43 -20.57
CA PHE A 134 -2.14 9.32 -19.11
C PHE A 134 -1.15 8.22 -18.71
N ARG A 135 -1.21 7.06 -19.34
CA ARG A 135 -0.31 5.95 -19.05
C ARG A 135 1.16 6.32 -19.24
N GLN A 136 1.51 6.95 -20.36
CA GLN A 136 2.88 7.37 -20.68
C GLN A 136 3.43 8.40 -19.71
N LYS A 137 2.58 9.33 -19.23
CA LYS A 137 3.00 10.39 -18.33
C LYS A 137 3.01 9.96 -16.86
N THR A 138 2.00 9.22 -16.42
CA THR A 138 1.78 8.92 -15.00
C THR A 138 2.09 7.48 -14.60
N GLY A 139 2.26 6.57 -15.58
CA GLY A 139 2.37 5.13 -15.33
C GLY A 139 1.05 4.43 -14.97
N LEU A 140 -0.05 5.20 -14.87
CA LEU A 140 -1.33 4.74 -14.37
C LEU A 140 -2.38 4.58 -15.48
N VAL A 141 -3.39 3.77 -15.22
CA VAL A 141 -4.60 3.69 -16.02
C VAL A 141 -5.58 4.79 -15.59
N ILE A 142 -6.50 5.20 -16.49
CA ILE A 142 -7.58 6.12 -16.12
C ILE A 142 -8.61 5.34 -15.31
N ASP A 143 -8.67 5.56 -14.00
CA ASP A 143 -9.61 4.91 -13.10
C ASP A 143 -9.98 5.82 -11.91
N ALA A 144 -11.20 5.66 -11.40
CA ALA A 144 -11.69 6.37 -10.20
C ALA A 144 -10.89 6.06 -8.93
N TYR A 145 -10.00 5.07 -8.97
CA TYR A 145 -9.07 4.72 -7.90
C TYR A 145 -8.15 5.91 -7.54
N PHE A 146 -7.61 6.59 -8.54
CA PHE A 146 -6.61 7.64 -8.38
C PHE A 146 -7.20 9.00 -7.99
N SER A 147 -6.37 9.94 -7.50
CA SER A 147 -6.83 11.17 -6.86
C SER A 147 -7.45 12.20 -7.82
N ALA A 148 -6.90 12.35 -9.04
CA ALA A 148 -7.20 13.46 -9.94
C ALA A 148 -8.69 13.69 -10.18
N THR A 149 -9.43 12.62 -10.51
CA THR A 149 -10.87 12.74 -10.79
C THR A 149 -11.70 13.09 -9.55
N LYS A 150 -11.20 12.75 -8.35
CA LYS A 150 -11.83 13.11 -7.07
C LYS A 150 -11.62 14.60 -6.76
N VAL A 151 -10.41 15.13 -7.04
CA VAL A 151 -10.14 16.58 -6.92
C VAL A 151 -11.10 17.35 -7.82
N LYS A 152 -11.15 16.98 -9.11
CA LYS A 152 -12.08 17.60 -10.06
C LYS A 152 -13.53 17.53 -9.56
N TRP A 153 -13.96 16.36 -9.07
CA TRP A 153 -15.33 16.19 -8.55
C TRP A 153 -15.62 17.18 -7.40
N ILE A 154 -14.69 17.36 -6.46
CA ILE A 154 -14.85 18.33 -5.37
C ILE A 154 -14.99 19.75 -5.92
N LEU A 155 -14.12 20.15 -6.85
CA LEU A 155 -14.15 21.49 -7.45
C LEU A 155 -15.45 21.76 -8.21
N ASP A 156 -16.03 20.75 -8.85
CA ASP A 156 -17.25 20.88 -9.65
C ASP A 156 -18.56 20.77 -8.84
N ASN A 157 -18.52 20.12 -7.66
CA ASN A 157 -19.75 19.78 -6.91
C ASN A 157 -19.85 20.47 -5.54
N VAL A 158 -18.78 21.06 -5.03
CA VAL A 158 -18.81 21.82 -3.76
C VAL A 158 -18.92 23.31 -4.09
N GLU A 159 -19.97 23.94 -3.58
CA GLU A 159 -20.26 25.36 -3.86
C GLU A 159 -19.07 26.27 -3.53
N GLY A 160 -18.66 27.08 -4.50
CA GLY A 160 -17.55 28.04 -4.38
C GLY A 160 -16.15 27.42 -4.34
N ALA A 161 -16.02 26.08 -4.41
CA ALA A 161 -14.72 25.42 -4.30
C ALA A 161 -13.80 25.78 -5.48
N ARG A 162 -14.33 25.81 -6.70
CA ARG A 162 -13.55 26.12 -7.90
C ARG A 162 -12.96 27.54 -7.84
N GLU A 163 -13.78 28.55 -7.63
CA GLU A 163 -13.36 29.95 -7.57
C GLU A 163 -12.35 30.18 -6.44
N ARG A 164 -12.50 29.48 -5.33
CA ARG A 164 -11.56 29.55 -4.19
C ARG A 164 -10.23 28.85 -4.50
N ALA A 165 -10.27 27.72 -5.21
CA ALA A 165 -9.07 27.02 -5.66
C ALA A 165 -8.26 27.88 -6.65
N GLU A 166 -8.93 28.50 -7.64
CA GLU A 166 -8.30 29.41 -8.61
C GLU A 166 -7.66 30.63 -7.94
N LYS A 167 -8.23 31.12 -6.83
CA LYS A 167 -7.65 32.18 -6.01
C LYS A 167 -6.52 31.71 -5.10
N GLY A 168 -6.20 30.41 -5.10
CA GLY A 168 -5.19 29.80 -4.25
C GLY A 168 -5.56 29.81 -2.75
N GLU A 169 -6.85 29.76 -2.43
CA GLU A 169 -7.38 29.68 -1.05
C GLU A 169 -7.53 28.24 -0.57
N LEU A 170 -7.59 27.28 -1.50
CA LEU A 170 -7.71 25.85 -1.19
C LEU A 170 -6.41 25.12 -1.46
N LEU A 171 -6.15 24.12 -0.64
CA LEU A 171 -5.04 23.19 -0.78
C LEU A 171 -5.60 21.77 -1.02
N PHE A 172 -4.86 21.00 -1.82
CA PHE A 172 -5.08 19.57 -2.02
C PHE A 172 -3.96 18.76 -1.37
N GLY A 173 -4.29 17.57 -0.90
CA GLY A 173 -3.32 16.56 -0.51
C GLY A 173 -3.94 15.18 -0.38
N THR A 174 -3.08 14.19 -0.36
CA THR A 174 -3.35 12.86 0.14
C THR A 174 -3.23 12.86 1.67
N VAL A 175 -3.46 11.72 2.30
CA VAL A 175 -3.58 11.69 3.77
C VAL A 175 -2.29 12.13 4.46
N GLU A 176 -1.11 11.73 3.96
CA GLU A 176 0.17 12.16 4.53
C GLU A 176 0.38 13.67 4.43
N THR A 177 0.03 14.27 3.29
CA THR A 177 0.10 15.74 3.10
C THR A 177 -0.77 16.46 4.14
N TRP A 178 -1.99 15.96 4.35
CA TRP A 178 -2.89 16.47 5.38
C TRP A 178 -2.28 16.36 6.77
N LEU A 179 -1.71 15.19 7.13
CA LEU A 179 -1.09 14.97 8.43
C LEU A 179 0.15 15.85 8.64
N ILE A 180 1.02 16.00 7.63
CA ILE A 180 2.19 16.91 7.67
C ILE A 180 1.72 18.35 7.90
N TRP A 181 0.72 18.79 7.12
CA TRP A 181 0.18 20.13 7.25
C TRP A 181 -0.42 20.38 8.64
N LYS A 182 -1.12 19.40 9.22
CA LYS A 182 -1.68 19.50 10.59
C LYS A 182 -0.59 19.48 11.65
N LEU A 183 0.40 18.59 11.56
CA LEU A 183 1.49 18.49 12.52
C LEU A 183 2.35 19.75 12.57
N THR A 184 2.51 20.44 11.44
CA THR A 184 3.27 21.70 11.33
C THR A 184 2.40 22.94 11.50
N LYS A 185 1.13 22.80 11.88
CA LYS A 185 0.14 23.91 11.98
C LYS A 185 0.07 24.79 10.72
N GLY A 186 0.14 24.17 9.54
CA GLY A 186 0.01 24.86 8.28
C GLY A 186 1.30 25.47 7.72
N ALA A 187 2.43 25.27 8.39
CA ALA A 187 3.71 25.80 7.92
C ALA A 187 4.25 25.09 6.67
N VAL A 188 3.90 23.80 6.47
CA VAL A 188 4.43 22.96 5.39
C VAL A 188 3.29 22.31 4.62
N HIS A 189 3.33 22.45 3.28
CA HIS A 189 2.39 21.82 2.34
C HIS A 189 3.19 21.01 1.33
N VAL A 190 3.45 19.75 1.64
CA VAL A 190 4.29 18.83 0.85
C VAL A 190 3.64 17.47 0.73
N THR A 191 4.01 16.76 -0.33
CA THR A 191 3.80 15.32 -0.54
C THR A 191 5.13 14.68 -0.92
N ASP A 192 5.24 13.35 -0.86
CA ASP A 192 6.40 12.64 -1.36
C ASP A 192 6.19 12.10 -2.78
N TYR A 193 7.28 11.68 -3.43
CA TYR A 193 7.22 11.12 -4.78
C TYR A 193 6.30 9.90 -4.90
N SER A 194 6.26 9.04 -3.87
CA SER A 194 5.45 7.82 -3.92
C SER A 194 3.95 8.15 -3.96
N ASN A 195 3.49 9.05 -3.10
CA ASN A 195 2.09 9.50 -3.08
C ASN A 195 1.75 10.38 -4.29
N ALA A 196 2.63 11.29 -4.70
CA ALA A 196 2.43 12.10 -5.90
C ALA A 196 2.19 11.23 -7.14
N SER A 197 2.98 10.16 -7.31
CA SER A 197 2.86 9.23 -8.43
C SER A 197 1.52 8.48 -8.47
N ARG A 198 0.73 8.48 -7.36
CA ARG A 198 -0.59 7.86 -7.27
C ARG A 198 -1.75 8.81 -7.56
N THR A 199 -1.47 10.05 -7.83
CA THR A 199 -2.52 11.07 -8.02
C THR A 199 -3.14 11.09 -9.41
N MET A 200 -2.48 10.51 -10.42
CA MET A 200 -2.81 10.63 -11.85
C MET A 200 -2.68 12.08 -12.37
N MET A 201 -1.94 12.92 -11.63
CA MET A 201 -1.60 14.31 -12.03
C MET A 201 -0.09 14.54 -12.14
N PHE A 202 0.71 13.59 -11.63
CA PHE A 202 2.16 13.69 -11.55
C PHE A 202 2.83 12.96 -12.71
N ASN A 203 3.74 13.62 -13.40
CA ASN A 203 4.51 13.01 -14.48
C ASN A 203 5.74 12.31 -13.91
N ILE A 204 5.73 10.98 -13.94
CA ILE A 204 6.80 10.16 -13.37
C ILE A 204 8.11 10.21 -14.17
N ASN A 205 8.11 10.77 -15.39
CA ASN A 205 9.31 10.91 -16.21
C ASN A 205 10.03 12.24 -15.94
N THR A 206 9.27 13.34 -15.72
CA THR A 206 9.82 14.68 -15.46
C THR A 206 9.92 14.98 -13.96
N LEU A 207 9.26 14.20 -13.12
CA LEU A 207 9.15 14.36 -11.66
C LEU A 207 8.50 15.69 -11.26
N GLU A 208 7.48 16.09 -12.02
CA GLU A 208 6.71 17.33 -11.83
C GLU A 208 5.22 17.09 -12.01
N TRP A 209 4.40 17.98 -11.46
CA TRP A 209 2.97 18.03 -11.79
C TRP A 209 2.81 18.35 -13.27
N ASP A 210 2.05 17.52 -14.00
CA ASP A 210 1.91 17.61 -15.45
C ASP A 210 0.88 18.67 -15.87
N ASP A 211 1.35 19.77 -16.44
CA ASP A 211 0.50 20.91 -16.81
C ASP A 211 -0.57 20.54 -17.84
N GLU A 212 -0.29 19.64 -18.78
CA GLU A 212 -1.29 19.21 -19.78
C GLU A 212 -2.41 18.35 -19.18
N ILE A 213 -2.06 17.53 -18.16
CA ILE A 213 -3.07 16.75 -17.43
C ILE A 213 -3.90 17.66 -16.55
N LEU A 214 -3.27 18.63 -15.87
CA LEU A 214 -3.98 19.60 -15.04
C LEU A 214 -4.95 20.46 -15.86
N GLU A 215 -4.54 20.89 -17.07
CA GLU A 215 -5.41 21.60 -18.01
C GLU A 215 -6.59 20.75 -18.48
N GLU A 216 -6.35 19.48 -18.88
CA GLU A 216 -7.43 18.54 -19.28
C GLU A 216 -8.45 18.30 -18.18
N LEU A 217 -8.00 18.24 -16.92
CA LEU A 217 -8.84 18.01 -15.76
C LEU A 217 -9.37 19.29 -15.14
N ASP A 218 -8.93 20.47 -15.63
CA ASP A 218 -9.30 21.79 -15.09
C ASP A 218 -9.03 21.88 -13.58
N ILE A 219 -7.78 21.52 -13.16
CA ILE A 219 -7.31 21.56 -11.79
C ILE A 219 -6.26 22.66 -11.62
N PRO A 220 -6.49 23.67 -10.77
CA PRO A 220 -5.53 24.74 -10.53
C PRO A 220 -4.23 24.24 -9.88
N LYS A 221 -3.08 24.45 -10.53
CA LYS A 221 -1.77 24.00 -10.03
C LYS A 221 -1.42 24.60 -8.65
N CYS A 222 -1.92 25.81 -8.34
CA CYS A 222 -1.63 26.50 -7.08
C CYS A 222 -2.18 25.80 -5.83
N MET A 223 -3.09 24.83 -5.98
CA MET A 223 -3.60 24.04 -4.86
C MET A 223 -2.77 22.79 -4.56
N LEU A 224 -1.80 22.43 -5.42
CA LEU A 224 -1.02 21.21 -5.30
C LEU A 224 0.17 21.38 -4.34
N PRO A 225 0.54 20.35 -3.56
CA PRO A 225 1.68 20.39 -2.65
C PRO A 225 3.01 20.41 -3.41
N GLN A 226 4.06 20.89 -2.76
CA GLN A 226 5.43 20.67 -3.24
C GLN A 226 5.77 19.19 -3.10
N VAL A 227 6.33 18.60 -4.15
CA VAL A 227 6.79 17.20 -4.12
C VAL A 227 8.22 17.14 -3.59
N LYS A 228 8.47 16.23 -2.67
CA LYS A 228 9.72 16.05 -1.94
C LYS A 228 10.17 14.60 -2.01
N GLU A 229 11.42 14.34 -1.60
CA GLU A 229 11.89 12.96 -1.41
C GLU A 229 11.09 12.27 -0.30
N SER A 230 11.05 10.93 -0.36
CA SER A 230 10.35 10.13 0.66
C SER A 230 11.11 10.10 2.00
N SER A 231 12.41 10.44 1.97
CA SER A 231 13.30 10.57 3.13
C SER A 231 13.95 11.95 3.11
N GLU A 232 13.28 12.93 3.71
CA GLU A 232 13.72 14.32 3.78
C GLU A 232 13.05 14.98 5.00
N ILE A 233 13.74 15.89 5.69
CA ILE A 233 13.11 16.68 6.76
C ILE A 233 12.18 17.72 6.13
N TYR A 234 10.87 17.50 6.24
CA TYR A 234 9.85 18.41 5.69
C TYR A 234 9.61 19.62 6.60
N GLY A 235 9.75 19.44 7.91
CA GLY A 235 9.53 20.45 8.93
C GLY A 235 9.49 19.83 10.32
N GLU A 236 9.04 20.59 11.31
CA GLU A 236 8.92 20.14 12.69
C GLU A 236 7.49 20.24 13.20
N THR A 237 7.14 19.36 14.13
CA THR A 237 5.84 19.43 14.80
C THR A 237 5.70 20.69 15.65
N ASP A 238 4.49 21.23 15.75
CA ASP A 238 4.19 22.25 16.75
C ASP A 238 4.35 21.66 18.16
N PRO A 239 5.08 22.33 19.08
CA PRO A 239 5.36 21.80 20.41
C PRO A 239 4.13 21.54 21.27
N SER A 240 2.97 22.12 20.95
CA SER A 240 1.72 21.87 21.68
C SER A 240 1.18 20.44 21.49
N PHE A 241 1.68 19.71 20.49
CA PHE A 241 1.21 18.34 20.24
C PHE A 241 1.92 17.31 21.13
N PHE A 242 3.24 17.44 21.32
CA PHE A 242 4.08 16.45 22.01
C PHE A 242 4.93 17.00 23.16
N GLY A 243 4.74 18.27 23.52
CA GLY A 243 5.56 18.94 24.53
C GLY A 243 6.92 19.41 24.06
N GLY A 244 7.28 19.14 22.80
CA GLY A 244 8.52 19.53 22.13
C GLY A 244 8.37 19.49 20.63
N ARG A 245 9.42 19.87 19.90
CA ARG A 245 9.49 19.78 18.43
C ARG A 245 10.07 18.44 18.03
N ILE A 246 9.44 17.75 17.09
CA ILE A 246 9.93 16.50 16.50
C ILE A 246 10.00 16.70 15.00
N PRO A 247 11.13 16.37 14.32
CA PRO A 247 11.23 16.40 12.87
C PRO A 247 10.20 15.47 12.20
N VAL A 248 9.48 15.95 11.21
CA VAL A 248 8.67 15.13 10.29
C VAL A 248 9.54 14.90 9.08
N ALA A 249 10.06 13.68 8.91
CA ALA A 249 11.22 13.45 8.06
C ALA A 249 11.08 12.26 7.10
N GLY A 250 9.92 11.63 7.02
CA GLY A 250 9.67 10.54 6.08
C GLY A 250 8.21 10.46 5.71
N ALA A 251 7.91 10.18 4.44
CA ALA A 251 6.57 9.89 3.97
C ALA A 251 6.61 8.90 2.82
N ALA A 252 5.69 7.93 2.82
CA ALA A 252 5.47 7.04 1.68
C ALA A 252 4.06 6.45 1.73
N GLY A 253 3.47 6.19 0.56
CA GLY A 253 2.25 5.41 0.46
C GLY A 253 2.43 4.02 1.08
N ASP A 254 1.35 3.45 1.62
CA ASP A 254 1.38 2.22 2.42
C ASP A 254 2.12 1.05 1.74
N GLN A 255 1.88 0.86 0.46
CA GLN A 255 2.49 -0.24 -0.29
C GLN A 255 3.97 0.01 -0.59
N GLN A 256 4.35 1.27 -0.85
CA GLN A 256 5.73 1.69 -1.05
C GLN A 256 6.52 1.65 0.27
N ALA A 257 5.91 2.11 1.36
CA ALA A 257 6.49 1.98 2.70
C ALA A 257 6.73 0.49 3.05
N ALA A 258 5.77 -0.40 2.77
CA ALA A 258 5.96 -1.84 2.97
C ALA A 258 7.10 -2.41 2.13
N LEU A 259 7.26 -1.98 0.87
CA LEU A 259 8.38 -2.39 0.02
C LEU A 259 9.72 -1.95 0.62
N PHE A 260 9.79 -0.70 1.11
CA PHE A 260 10.98 -0.17 1.78
C PHE A 260 11.26 -0.88 3.11
N GLY A 261 10.24 -1.11 3.94
CA GLY A 261 10.32 -1.83 5.20
C GLY A 261 10.69 -3.31 5.05
N GLN A 262 10.35 -3.91 3.91
CA GLN A 262 10.85 -5.23 3.51
C GLN A 262 12.29 -5.18 2.97
N ALA A 263 12.90 -3.99 2.90
CA ALA A 263 14.24 -3.77 2.36
C ALA A 263 14.42 -4.31 0.92
N CYS A 264 13.40 -4.15 0.07
CA CYS A 264 13.46 -4.52 -1.35
C CYS A 264 14.22 -3.44 -2.14
N PHE A 265 15.51 -3.28 -1.85
CA PHE A 265 16.34 -2.18 -2.39
C PHE A 265 16.92 -2.48 -3.77
N GLU A 266 17.02 -3.76 -4.14
CA GLU A 266 17.60 -4.19 -5.40
C GLU A 266 16.53 -4.46 -6.47
N LYS A 267 16.88 -4.21 -7.74
CA LYS A 267 16.00 -4.49 -8.87
C LYS A 267 15.61 -5.97 -8.90
N GLY A 268 14.30 -6.26 -9.07
CA GLY A 268 13.73 -7.59 -9.07
C GLY A 268 13.34 -8.11 -7.68
N GLU A 269 13.72 -7.44 -6.58
CA GLU A 269 13.19 -7.74 -5.27
C GLU A 269 11.72 -7.32 -5.18
N THR A 270 10.91 -8.22 -4.68
CA THR A 270 9.45 -8.08 -4.72
C THR A 270 8.86 -8.35 -3.36
N LYS A 271 7.87 -7.53 -2.98
CA LYS A 271 7.04 -7.82 -1.81
C LYS A 271 5.61 -8.17 -2.21
N ASN A 272 4.95 -8.95 -1.36
CA ASN A 272 3.50 -9.16 -1.43
C ASN A 272 2.89 -9.03 -0.03
N THR A 273 1.97 -8.09 0.12
CA THR A 273 1.15 -7.97 1.34
C THR A 273 -0.13 -8.78 1.18
N TYR A 274 -0.29 -9.82 1.99
CA TYR A 274 -1.52 -10.64 2.07
C TYR A 274 -2.52 -10.00 3.04
N GLY A 275 -3.27 -9.01 2.56
CA GLY A 275 -4.41 -8.39 3.24
C GLY A 275 -5.75 -9.01 2.80
N THR A 276 -6.82 -8.24 2.77
CA THR A 276 -8.11 -8.61 2.16
C THR A 276 -7.92 -9.00 0.69
N GLY A 277 -7.16 -8.19 -0.05
CA GLY A 277 -6.55 -8.54 -1.33
C GLY A 277 -5.05 -8.82 -1.17
N GLY A 278 -4.35 -9.00 -2.29
CA GLY A 278 -2.90 -9.10 -2.37
C GLY A 278 -2.33 -7.92 -3.16
N PHE A 279 -1.31 -7.26 -2.62
CA PHE A 279 -0.65 -6.14 -3.29
C PHE A 279 0.83 -6.45 -3.48
N LEU A 280 1.19 -6.67 -4.75
CA LEU A 280 2.55 -6.99 -5.15
C LEU A 280 3.24 -5.73 -5.68
N LEU A 281 4.42 -5.44 -5.16
CA LEU A 281 5.30 -4.41 -5.68
C LEU A 281 6.67 -4.99 -5.95
N MET A 282 7.19 -4.75 -7.15
CA MET A 282 8.54 -5.12 -7.55
C MET A 282 9.38 -3.86 -7.76
N ASN A 283 10.57 -3.82 -7.18
CA ASN A 283 11.57 -2.81 -7.51
C ASN A 283 11.98 -2.96 -8.98
N ALA A 284 11.66 -1.96 -9.79
CA ALA A 284 11.95 -1.94 -11.24
C ALA A 284 13.29 -1.23 -11.57
N GLY A 285 13.96 -0.65 -10.56
CA GLY A 285 15.21 0.10 -10.71
C GLY A 285 15.01 1.60 -10.89
N ASP A 286 15.96 2.25 -11.53
CA ASP A 286 16.08 3.72 -11.66
C ASP A 286 15.31 4.32 -12.85
N LYS A 287 14.57 3.52 -13.60
CA LYS A 287 13.79 3.94 -14.78
C LYS A 287 12.38 3.37 -14.75
N PRO A 288 11.38 4.14 -15.24
CA PRO A 288 10.03 3.61 -15.34
C PRO A 288 9.94 2.47 -16.35
N VAL A 289 9.29 1.39 -15.95
CA VAL A 289 8.97 0.25 -16.81
C VAL A 289 7.46 0.26 -17.04
N PHE A 290 7.03 0.52 -18.27
CA PHE A 290 5.61 0.55 -18.63
C PHE A 290 5.11 -0.86 -18.98
N SER A 291 4.16 -1.34 -18.19
CA SER A 291 3.57 -2.67 -18.40
C SER A 291 2.67 -2.70 -19.63
N ASN A 292 2.82 -3.77 -20.45
CA ASN A 292 1.87 -4.09 -21.52
C ASN A 292 0.81 -5.12 -21.07
N ASN A 293 0.93 -5.62 -19.85
CA ASN A 293 0.16 -6.73 -19.29
C ASN A 293 -0.78 -6.29 -18.14
N GLY A 294 -1.04 -4.99 -18.01
CA GLY A 294 -2.02 -4.47 -17.07
C GLY A 294 -1.50 -4.18 -15.66
N LEU A 295 -0.19 -4.19 -15.42
CA LEU A 295 0.38 -3.65 -14.19
C LEU A 295 0.43 -2.13 -14.26
N VAL A 296 0.52 -1.47 -13.11
CA VAL A 296 0.77 -0.03 -13.05
C VAL A 296 2.22 0.25 -12.69
N THR A 297 2.75 1.33 -13.27
CA THR A 297 4.09 1.84 -12.94
C THR A 297 3.94 3.01 -12.00
N THR A 298 4.71 3.03 -10.93
CA THR A 298 4.67 4.11 -9.93
C THR A 298 6.07 4.34 -9.36
N ILE A 299 6.23 5.36 -8.53
CA ILE A 299 7.49 5.60 -7.82
C ILE A 299 7.45 4.86 -6.48
N GLY A 300 8.49 4.11 -6.17
CA GLY A 300 8.71 3.45 -4.89
C GLY A 300 9.08 4.45 -3.81
N TRP A 301 10.13 5.21 -4.06
CA TRP A 301 10.63 6.28 -3.18
C TRP A 301 11.61 7.19 -3.92
N GLY A 302 11.83 8.40 -3.38
CA GLY A 302 13.00 9.23 -3.64
C GLY A 302 13.89 9.27 -2.40
N LEU A 303 15.18 9.08 -2.59
CA LEU A 303 16.18 9.04 -1.51
C LEU A 303 17.53 9.53 -2.03
N ASN A 304 18.10 10.58 -1.43
CA ASN A 304 19.42 11.12 -1.77
C ASN A 304 19.60 11.50 -3.27
N GLY A 305 18.55 12.04 -3.89
CA GLY A 305 18.56 12.43 -5.32
C GLY A 305 18.31 11.27 -6.29
N GLU A 306 18.11 10.07 -5.78
CA GLU A 306 17.82 8.88 -6.59
C GLU A 306 16.33 8.51 -6.50
N ILE A 307 15.73 8.15 -7.64
CA ILE A 307 14.36 7.67 -7.73
C ILE A 307 14.35 6.18 -8.01
N THR A 308 13.59 5.45 -7.20
CA THR A 308 13.31 4.02 -7.44
C THR A 308 11.88 3.88 -7.99
N TYR A 309 11.76 3.27 -9.16
CA TYR A 309 10.46 2.94 -9.76
C TYR A 309 10.03 1.54 -9.37
N VAL A 310 8.72 1.31 -9.39
CA VAL A 310 8.13 0.02 -9.06
C VAL A 310 7.03 -0.36 -10.05
N LEU A 311 6.91 -1.65 -10.30
CA LEU A 311 5.72 -2.25 -10.92
C LEU A 311 4.78 -2.74 -9.83
N GLU A 312 3.50 -2.42 -9.95
CA GLU A 312 2.46 -2.83 -9.00
C GLU A 312 1.38 -3.67 -9.70
N GLY A 313 1.06 -4.81 -9.10
CA GLY A 313 -0.07 -5.64 -9.46
C GLY A 313 -0.93 -5.93 -8.23
N SER A 314 -2.25 -5.96 -8.44
CA SER A 314 -3.22 -6.18 -7.38
C SER A 314 -4.04 -7.43 -7.61
N VAL A 315 -4.11 -8.28 -6.60
CA VAL A 315 -5.02 -9.42 -6.48
C VAL A 315 -6.21 -8.98 -5.62
N PHE A 316 -7.41 -8.99 -6.17
CA PHE A 316 -8.58 -8.41 -5.48
C PHE A 316 -9.04 -9.22 -4.27
N VAL A 317 -8.86 -10.54 -4.31
CA VAL A 317 -9.34 -11.46 -3.28
C VAL A 317 -8.22 -12.38 -2.80
N ALA A 318 -7.67 -12.09 -1.63
CA ALA A 318 -6.71 -12.94 -0.92
C ALA A 318 -7.29 -13.38 0.44
N GLY A 319 -7.03 -12.68 1.52
CA GLY A 319 -7.60 -12.97 2.84
C GLY A 319 -9.13 -12.98 2.87
N ALA A 320 -9.78 -12.25 1.96
CA ALA A 320 -11.23 -12.29 1.79
C ALA A 320 -11.75 -13.70 1.43
N ALA A 321 -10.96 -14.52 0.71
CA ALA A 321 -11.34 -15.90 0.44
C ALA A 321 -11.30 -16.76 1.70
N ILE A 322 -10.37 -16.49 2.61
CA ILE A 322 -10.30 -17.16 3.93
C ILE A 322 -11.48 -16.73 4.81
N GLN A 323 -11.81 -15.45 4.81
CA GLN A 323 -13.00 -14.93 5.52
C GLN A 323 -14.28 -15.59 4.99
N TRP A 324 -14.42 -15.73 3.68
CA TRP A 324 -15.54 -16.42 3.06
C TRP A 324 -15.68 -17.88 3.50
N LEU A 325 -14.57 -18.64 3.63
CA LEU A 325 -14.59 -19.99 4.18
C LEU A 325 -15.10 -20.02 5.62
N ARG A 326 -14.78 -19.00 6.42
CA ARG A 326 -15.16 -18.88 7.82
C ARG A 326 -16.60 -18.40 7.98
N ASP A 327 -16.92 -17.23 7.40
CA ASP A 327 -18.12 -16.47 7.73
C ASP A 327 -19.36 -16.95 6.94
N GLU A 328 -19.16 -17.38 5.69
CA GLU A 328 -20.26 -17.75 4.80
C GLU A 328 -20.40 -19.28 4.65
N LEU A 329 -19.29 -19.98 4.48
CA LEU A 329 -19.34 -21.44 4.31
C LEU A 329 -19.21 -22.22 5.62
N HIS A 330 -18.74 -21.59 6.70
CA HIS A 330 -18.53 -22.20 8.00
C HIS A 330 -17.71 -23.51 7.93
N LEU A 331 -16.69 -23.53 7.04
CA LEU A 331 -15.80 -24.67 6.87
C LEU A 331 -14.63 -24.65 7.87
N VAL A 332 -14.35 -23.49 8.43
CA VAL A 332 -13.32 -23.23 9.46
C VAL A 332 -13.90 -22.24 10.49
N ASP A 333 -13.44 -22.31 11.74
CA ASP A 333 -13.87 -21.40 12.80
C ASP A 333 -13.00 -20.15 12.90
N SER A 334 -11.73 -20.25 12.47
CA SER A 334 -10.76 -19.16 12.45
C SER A 334 -9.88 -19.22 11.18
N ALA A 335 -9.23 -18.11 10.85
CA ALA A 335 -8.28 -18.08 9.73
C ALA A 335 -7.10 -19.05 9.94
N SER A 336 -6.65 -19.23 11.18
CA SER A 336 -5.54 -20.14 11.53
C SER A 336 -5.90 -21.61 11.30
N ASP A 337 -7.18 -22.00 11.37
CA ASP A 337 -7.60 -23.39 11.13
C ASP A 337 -7.37 -23.83 9.68
N THR A 338 -7.25 -22.89 8.77
CA THR A 338 -7.01 -23.19 7.34
C THR A 338 -5.71 -23.95 7.11
N GLU A 339 -4.64 -23.68 7.87
CA GLU A 339 -3.38 -24.43 7.81
C GLU A 339 -3.59 -25.87 8.24
N TYR A 340 -4.23 -26.07 9.37
CA TYR A 340 -4.50 -27.38 9.89
C TYR A 340 -5.42 -28.21 8.99
N PHE A 341 -6.52 -27.63 8.51
CA PHE A 341 -7.48 -28.37 7.66
C PHE A 341 -6.91 -28.68 6.28
N ALA A 342 -6.24 -27.72 5.66
CA ALA A 342 -5.57 -27.95 4.38
C ALA A 342 -4.44 -28.98 4.48
N GLY A 343 -3.77 -29.08 5.64
CA GLY A 343 -2.76 -30.09 5.93
C GLY A 343 -3.30 -31.52 6.13
N LYS A 344 -4.64 -31.72 6.23
CA LYS A 344 -5.25 -33.06 6.31
C LYS A 344 -5.22 -33.84 4.99
N VAL A 345 -4.94 -33.14 3.89
CA VAL A 345 -4.89 -33.72 2.54
C VAL A 345 -3.57 -33.34 1.86
N PRO A 346 -3.02 -34.22 1.02
CA PRO A 346 -1.72 -33.97 0.38
C PRO A 346 -1.80 -32.87 -0.70
N ASP A 347 -2.96 -32.70 -1.33
CA ASP A 347 -3.25 -31.72 -2.37
C ASP A 347 -4.76 -31.45 -2.46
N ALA A 348 -5.18 -30.63 -3.40
CA ALA A 348 -6.59 -30.29 -3.62
C ALA A 348 -7.37 -31.36 -4.43
N ASN A 349 -6.77 -32.50 -4.77
CA ASN A 349 -7.38 -33.59 -5.54
C ASN A 349 -8.05 -33.13 -6.85
N GLY A 350 -7.38 -32.24 -7.59
CA GLY A 350 -7.88 -31.68 -8.84
C GLY A 350 -9.01 -30.64 -8.69
N CYS A 351 -9.36 -30.26 -7.47
CA CYS A 351 -10.29 -29.18 -7.19
C CYS A 351 -9.56 -27.83 -7.24
N TYR A 352 -10.16 -26.84 -7.92
CA TYR A 352 -9.67 -25.46 -7.96
C TYR A 352 -10.78 -24.51 -7.53
N VAL A 353 -10.43 -23.54 -6.69
CA VAL A 353 -11.30 -22.43 -6.28
C VAL A 353 -10.77 -21.17 -6.95
N VAL A 354 -11.56 -20.51 -7.78
CA VAL A 354 -11.25 -19.20 -8.36
C VAL A 354 -12.07 -18.16 -7.61
N PRO A 355 -11.47 -17.37 -6.68
CA PRO A 355 -12.23 -16.49 -5.80
C PRO A 355 -12.52 -15.12 -6.44
N ALA A 356 -13.08 -15.12 -7.66
CA ALA A 356 -13.42 -13.89 -8.39
C ALA A 356 -14.71 -13.24 -7.88
N PHE A 357 -14.82 -12.96 -6.57
CA PHE A 357 -16.04 -12.43 -5.95
C PHE A 357 -16.45 -11.07 -6.49
N THR A 358 -15.48 -10.24 -6.82
CA THR A 358 -15.64 -8.88 -7.38
C THR A 358 -15.01 -8.75 -8.77
N GLY A 359 -14.83 -9.88 -9.49
CA GLY A 359 -14.06 -9.96 -10.72
C GLY A 359 -12.60 -10.38 -10.47
N LEU A 360 -11.80 -10.37 -11.53
CA LEU A 360 -10.37 -10.66 -11.49
C LEU A 360 -9.57 -9.38 -11.75
N GLY A 361 -8.53 -9.15 -10.95
CA GLY A 361 -7.55 -8.09 -11.13
C GLY A 361 -6.48 -8.44 -12.16
N ALA A 362 -5.27 -7.91 -11.98
CA ALA A 362 -4.13 -8.22 -12.82
C ALA A 362 -3.82 -9.73 -12.82
N PRO A 363 -3.42 -10.30 -13.98
CA PRO A 363 -3.32 -9.69 -15.30
C PRO A 363 -4.62 -9.74 -16.12
N TYR A 364 -5.69 -10.29 -15.59
CA TYR A 364 -6.91 -10.65 -16.33
C TYR A 364 -7.84 -9.48 -16.60
N TRP A 365 -7.97 -8.53 -15.65
CA TRP A 365 -8.85 -7.35 -15.68
C TRP A 365 -10.28 -7.66 -16.14
N ASP A 366 -10.88 -8.71 -15.55
CA ASP A 366 -12.23 -9.18 -15.91
C ASP A 366 -13.22 -8.88 -14.78
N GLN A 367 -13.95 -7.77 -14.90
CA GLN A 367 -15.01 -7.37 -13.96
C GLN A 367 -16.26 -8.26 -14.04
N TYR A 368 -16.41 -9.05 -15.11
CA TYR A 368 -17.55 -9.95 -15.34
C TYR A 368 -17.29 -11.38 -14.85
N ALA A 369 -16.05 -11.70 -14.46
CA ALA A 369 -15.73 -12.96 -13.81
C ALA A 369 -16.46 -13.08 -12.47
N ARG A 370 -16.79 -14.33 -12.07
CA ARG A 370 -17.35 -14.62 -10.74
C ARG A 370 -16.68 -15.84 -10.13
N GLY A 371 -16.75 -15.91 -8.79
CA GLY A 371 -16.23 -17.03 -8.02
C GLY A 371 -16.71 -18.37 -8.54
N THR A 372 -15.79 -19.32 -8.72
CA THR A 372 -16.05 -20.61 -9.38
C THR A 372 -15.29 -21.71 -8.68
N ILE A 373 -15.91 -22.86 -8.48
CA ILE A 373 -15.27 -24.09 -8.00
C ILE A 373 -15.37 -25.12 -9.11
N VAL A 374 -14.24 -25.67 -9.54
CA VAL A 374 -14.19 -26.70 -10.60
C VAL A 374 -13.43 -27.93 -10.11
N GLY A 375 -13.57 -29.05 -10.85
CA GLY A 375 -12.86 -30.29 -10.52
C GLY A 375 -13.49 -31.10 -9.37
N LEU A 376 -14.75 -30.81 -8.98
CA LEU A 376 -15.46 -31.56 -7.95
C LEU A 376 -15.74 -33.00 -8.39
N THR A 377 -15.25 -33.94 -7.62
CA THR A 377 -15.56 -35.36 -7.71
C THR A 377 -16.13 -35.86 -6.39
N ARG A 378 -16.65 -37.07 -6.34
CA ARG A 378 -17.16 -37.65 -5.10
C ARG A 378 -16.08 -37.81 -4.03
N GLY A 379 -14.79 -37.79 -4.40
CA GLY A 379 -13.65 -37.87 -3.46
C GLY A 379 -13.26 -36.52 -2.87
N VAL A 380 -13.77 -35.39 -3.39
CA VAL A 380 -13.48 -34.06 -2.86
C VAL A 380 -14.32 -33.82 -1.60
N ASN A 381 -13.67 -33.44 -0.52
CA ASN A 381 -14.32 -33.11 0.76
C ASN A 381 -13.94 -31.68 1.20
N LYS A 382 -14.43 -31.25 2.38
CA LYS A 382 -14.18 -29.92 2.92
C LYS A 382 -12.68 -29.54 3.01
N TYR A 383 -11.82 -30.49 3.34
CA TYR A 383 -10.38 -30.25 3.47
C TYR A 383 -9.73 -29.92 2.12
N HIS A 384 -10.18 -30.57 1.03
CA HIS A 384 -9.74 -30.26 -0.32
C HIS A 384 -10.21 -28.87 -0.76
N ILE A 385 -11.42 -28.43 -0.36
CA ILE A 385 -11.91 -27.07 -0.67
C ILE A 385 -11.08 -26.04 0.07
N VAL A 386 -10.80 -26.23 1.36
CA VAL A 386 -9.93 -25.34 2.16
C VAL A 386 -8.54 -25.29 1.54
N ARG A 387 -7.99 -26.44 1.13
CA ARG A 387 -6.69 -26.54 0.45
C ARG A 387 -6.69 -25.78 -0.88
N ALA A 388 -7.68 -26.02 -1.74
CA ALA A 388 -7.82 -25.33 -3.03
C ALA A 388 -7.97 -23.82 -2.87
N THR A 389 -8.62 -23.37 -1.79
CA THR A 389 -8.71 -21.92 -1.48
C THR A 389 -7.35 -21.34 -1.10
N LEU A 390 -6.55 -22.01 -0.25
CA LEU A 390 -5.17 -21.54 0.04
C LEU A 390 -4.30 -21.56 -1.23
N GLU A 391 -4.38 -22.63 -2.02
CA GLU A 391 -3.66 -22.71 -3.29
C GLU A 391 -4.04 -21.58 -4.26
N SER A 392 -5.32 -21.16 -4.26
CA SER A 392 -5.79 -20.06 -5.12
C SER A 392 -5.11 -18.72 -4.83
N LEU A 393 -4.75 -18.44 -3.57
CA LEU A 393 -4.00 -17.24 -3.21
C LEU A 393 -2.60 -17.29 -3.86
N ALA A 394 -1.93 -18.43 -3.76
CA ALA A 394 -0.61 -18.60 -4.35
C ALA A 394 -0.62 -18.54 -5.89
N TYR A 395 -1.64 -19.11 -6.52
CA TYR A 395 -1.79 -19.04 -8.00
C TYR A 395 -2.02 -17.62 -8.48
N GLN A 396 -2.92 -16.86 -7.86
CA GLN A 396 -3.17 -15.46 -8.24
C GLN A 396 -1.91 -14.60 -8.09
N VAL A 397 -1.18 -14.77 -6.99
CA VAL A 397 0.12 -14.09 -6.79
C VAL A 397 1.10 -14.50 -7.89
N ASN A 398 1.18 -15.79 -8.23
CA ASN A 398 2.06 -16.28 -9.30
C ASN A 398 1.72 -15.68 -10.67
N ASP A 399 0.43 -15.56 -11.00
CA ASP A 399 0.01 -14.94 -12.28
C ASP A 399 0.54 -13.50 -12.38
N VAL A 400 0.51 -12.73 -11.31
CA VAL A 400 1.07 -11.37 -11.25
C VAL A 400 2.59 -11.39 -11.33
N LEU A 401 3.26 -12.30 -10.61
CA LEU A 401 4.72 -12.42 -10.61
C LEU A 401 5.27 -12.79 -12.00
N GLU A 402 4.60 -13.66 -12.75
CA GLU A 402 4.99 -14.01 -14.10
C GLU A 402 4.95 -12.78 -15.03
N VAL A 403 3.90 -11.99 -14.93
CA VAL A 403 3.77 -10.74 -15.68
C VAL A 403 4.83 -9.71 -15.27
N MET A 404 5.11 -9.59 -13.97
CA MET A 404 6.18 -8.71 -13.47
C MET A 404 7.54 -9.09 -14.05
N LYS A 405 7.87 -10.39 -14.11
CA LYS A 405 9.11 -10.87 -14.74
C LYS A 405 9.19 -10.49 -16.22
N GLU A 406 8.09 -10.71 -16.94
CA GLU A 406 8.00 -10.42 -18.38
C GLU A 406 8.20 -8.92 -18.64
N ASP A 407 7.47 -8.05 -17.93
CA ASP A 407 7.53 -6.60 -18.11
C ASP A 407 8.87 -6.00 -17.64
N ALA A 408 9.43 -6.48 -16.53
CA ALA A 408 10.73 -6.02 -16.01
C ALA A 408 11.93 -6.56 -16.81
N GLY A 409 11.73 -7.61 -17.62
CA GLY A 409 12.80 -8.28 -18.34
C GLY A 409 13.89 -8.87 -17.44
N SER A 410 13.53 -9.23 -16.20
CA SER A 410 14.43 -9.79 -15.20
C SER A 410 13.74 -10.85 -14.35
N ASP A 411 14.52 -11.83 -13.87
CA ASP A 411 14.02 -12.81 -12.92
C ASP A 411 13.75 -12.16 -11.55
N LEU A 412 12.83 -12.77 -10.80
CA LEU A 412 12.59 -12.41 -9.40
C LEU A 412 13.74 -12.92 -8.53
N ALA A 413 14.32 -12.03 -7.75
CA ALA A 413 15.37 -12.40 -6.80
C ALA A 413 14.78 -13.11 -5.58
N VAL A 414 13.72 -12.54 -4.99
CA VAL A 414 13.05 -13.02 -3.78
C VAL A 414 11.63 -12.46 -3.72
N LEU A 415 10.72 -13.20 -3.08
CA LEU A 415 9.40 -12.72 -2.71
C LEU A 415 9.35 -12.54 -1.19
N ARG A 416 9.32 -11.31 -0.71
CA ARG A 416 9.15 -10.98 0.70
C ARG A 416 7.68 -10.77 1.00
N VAL A 417 7.19 -11.35 2.10
CA VAL A 417 5.75 -11.40 2.39
C VAL A 417 5.43 -10.85 3.76
N ASP A 418 4.28 -10.18 3.86
CA ASP A 418 3.70 -9.69 5.09
C ASP A 418 2.16 -9.74 5.05
N GLY A 419 1.52 -9.15 6.05
CA GLY A 419 0.07 -9.16 6.20
C GLY A 419 -0.45 -10.42 6.89
N GLY A 420 -1.72 -10.40 7.28
CA GLY A 420 -2.29 -11.43 8.20
C GLY A 420 -2.21 -12.88 7.70
N ALA A 421 -2.39 -13.12 6.40
CA ALA A 421 -2.34 -14.48 5.88
C ALA A 421 -0.90 -15.02 5.72
N SER A 422 0.13 -14.19 5.82
CA SER A 422 1.53 -14.62 5.79
C SER A 422 1.93 -15.45 7.04
N ALA A 423 1.13 -15.41 8.11
CA ALA A 423 1.31 -16.29 9.27
C ALA A 423 1.12 -17.77 8.94
N ASN A 424 0.42 -18.12 7.86
CA ASN A 424 0.14 -19.49 7.45
C ASN A 424 1.35 -20.10 6.72
N ASN A 425 2.07 -21.03 7.38
CA ASN A 425 3.27 -21.66 6.80
C ASN A 425 2.96 -22.51 5.56
N LEU A 426 1.81 -23.15 5.54
CA LEU A 426 1.40 -23.96 4.39
C LEU A 426 1.15 -23.10 3.16
N LEU A 427 0.50 -21.95 3.32
CA LEU A 427 0.33 -20.98 2.22
C LEU A 427 1.68 -20.54 1.67
N LEU A 428 2.64 -20.18 2.53
CA LEU A 428 3.95 -19.70 2.07
C LEU A 428 4.78 -20.80 1.40
N GLN A 429 4.66 -22.06 1.88
CA GLN A 429 5.29 -23.19 1.20
C GLN A 429 4.66 -23.46 -0.17
N ILE A 430 3.31 -23.38 -0.28
CA ILE A 430 2.61 -23.46 -1.56
C ILE A 430 3.06 -22.32 -2.50
N GLN A 431 3.18 -21.11 -1.99
CA GLN A 431 3.66 -19.96 -2.77
C GLN A 431 5.06 -20.20 -3.32
N ALA A 432 5.99 -20.67 -2.48
CA ALA A 432 7.35 -21.00 -2.94
C ALA A 432 7.35 -22.11 -4.02
N ASN A 433 6.50 -23.11 -3.84
CA ASN A 433 6.35 -24.21 -4.79
C ASN A 433 5.81 -23.76 -6.15
N ILE A 434 4.80 -22.89 -6.15
CA ILE A 434 4.13 -22.43 -7.38
C ILE A 434 4.96 -21.38 -8.11
N SER A 435 5.51 -20.38 -7.41
CA SER A 435 6.29 -19.31 -8.02
C SER A 435 7.73 -19.69 -8.35
N ASN A 436 8.23 -20.79 -7.79
CA ASN A 436 9.64 -21.22 -7.89
C ASN A 436 10.63 -20.12 -7.47
N VAL A 437 10.27 -19.32 -6.48
CA VAL A 437 11.06 -18.23 -5.92
C VAL A 437 11.14 -18.45 -4.41
N ALA A 438 12.26 -18.08 -3.79
CA ALA A 438 12.36 -18.08 -2.32
C ALA A 438 11.35 -17.09 -1.75
N VAL A 439 10.55 -17.52 -0.75
CA VAL A 439 9.58 -16.69 -0.05
C VAL A 439 10.11 -16.43 1.35
N GLU A 440 10.33 -15.16 1.69
CA GLU A 440 10.84 -14.73 2.99
C GLU A 440 9.74 -14.08 3.82
N ARG A 441 9.59 -14.54 5.05
CA ARG A 441 8.77 -13.88 6.06
C ARG A 441 9.68 -13.20 7.08
N PRO A 442 9.56 -11.87 7.31
CA PRO A 442 10.32 -11.17 8.32
C PRO A 442 9.78 -11.48 9.74
N GLU A 443 10.60 -11.26 10.77
CA GLU A 443 10.16 -11.34 12.16
C GLU A 443 9.15 -10.21 12.47
N CYS A 444 9.45 -8.98 12.05
CA CYS A 444 8.52 -7.86 12.15
C CYS A 444 7.56 -7.85 10.96
N ILE A 445 6.30 -8.18 11.19
CA ILE A 445 5.24 -8.18 10.15
C ILE A 445 4.62 -6.78 9.89
N GLU A 446 4.95 -5.79 10.73
CA GLU A 446 4.48 -4.39 10.60
C GLU A 446 5.39 -3.60 9.65
N THR A 447 5.68 -4.17 8.49
CA THR A 447 6.65 -3.65 7.53
C THR A 447 6.26 -2.32 6.92
N THR A 448 4.97 -2.01 6.83
CA THR A 448 4.45 -0.72 6.37
C THR A 448 4.89 0.42 7.29
N ALA A 449 4.61 0.30 8.59
CA ALA A 449 5.02 1.29 9.58
C ALA A 449 6.55 1.35 9.72
N LEU A 450 7.22 0.18 9.68
CA LEU A 450 8.68 0.10 9.75
C LEU A 450 9.35 0.82 8.57
N GLY A 451 8.79 0.71 7.36
CA GLY A 451 9.31 1.41 6.19
C GLY A 451 9.23 2.93 6.33
N ALA A 452 8.12 3.46 6.85
CA ALA A 452 8.01 4.89 7.16
C ALA A 452 9.01 5.32 8.24
N ALA A 453 9.23 4.48 9.27
CA ALA A 453 10.24 4.73 10.29
C ALA A 453 11.65 4.76 9.69
N TYR A 454 11.99 3.80 8.83
CA TYR A 454 13.29 3.77 8.16
C TYR A 454 13.55 5.01 7.30
N LEU A 455 12.57 5.43 6.49
CA LEU A 455 12.69 6.65 5.69
C LEU A 455 12.95 7.88 6.57
N ALA A 456 12.20 8.04 7.66
CA ALA A 456 12.37 9.15 8.59
C ALA A 456 13.71 9.06 9.34
N GLY A 457 14.08 7.88 9.80
CA GLY A 457 15.33 7.65 10.53
C GLY A 457 16.58 7.89 9.68
N LEU A 458 16.53 7.51 8.39
CA LEU A 458 17.60 7.81 7.42
C LEU A 458 17.76 9.32 7.22
N ALA A 459 16.66 10.07 7.12
CA ALA A 459 16.71 11.52 6.91
C ALA A 459 17.37 12.30 8.06
N VAL A 460 17.32 11.75 9.28
CA VAL A 460 17.91 12.39 10.48
C VAL A 460 19.18 11.68 10.98
N GLY A 461 19.63 10.64 10.28
CA GLY A 461 20.84 9.89 10.65
C GLY A 461 20.67 8.95 11.84
N PHE A 462 19.42 8.56 12.19
CA PHE A 462 19.17 7.53 13.21
C PHE A 462 19.61 6.14 12.73
N TRP A 463 19.41 5.83 11.45
CA TRP A 463 20.10 4.80 10.70
C TRP A 463 21.03 5.46 9.68
N GLU A 464 22.27 5.01 9.61
CA GLU A 464 23.31 5.67 8.81
C GLU A 464 23.12 5.46 7.30
N SER A 465 22.55 4.30 6.90
CA SER A 465 22.42 3.92 5.49
C SER A 465 21.37 2.82 5.26
N LYS A 466 21.05 2.51 3.99
CA LYS A 466 20.24 1.36 3.61
C LYS A 466 20.84 0.02 4.06
N GLU A 467 22.16 -0.07 4.10
CA GLU A 467 22.89 -1.25 4.58
C GLU A 467 22.64 -1.46 6.09
N ALA A 468 22.67 -0.40 6.90
CA ALA A 468 22.31 -0.48 8.32
C ALA A 468 20.84 -0.92 8.52
N VAL A 469 19.93 -0.48 7.65
CA VAL A 469 18.55 -0.96 7.63
C VAL A 469 18.47 -2.45 7.29
N LEU A 470 19.24 -2.92 6.31
CA LEU A 470 19.31 -4.35 5.96
C LEU A 470 19.84 -5.20 7.13
N GLU A 471 20.85 -4.73 7.84
CA GLU A 471 21.43 -5.42 9.01
C GLU A 471 20.45 -5.49 10.19
N SER A 472 19.56 -4.52 10.34
CA SER A 472 18.51 -4.53 11.37
C SER A 472 17.33 -5.44 11.06
N ARG A 473 17.25 -5.98 9.83
CA ARG A 473 16.14 -6.83 9.39
C ARG A 473 16.36 -8.28 9.78
N ASP A 474 15.55 -8.78 10.67
CA ASP A 474 15.51 -10.19 11.03
C ASP A 474 14.52 -10.96 10.13
N VAL A 475 14.98 -12.10 9.58
CA VAL A 475 14.16 -13.03 8.78
C VAL A 475 13.74 -14.19 9.68
N GLU A 476 12.43 -14.31 9.93
CA GLU A 476 11.89 -15.42 10.73
C GLU A 476 12.05 -16.75 9.99
N ARG A 477 11.66 -16.77 8.68
CA ARG A 477 11.68 -18.00 7.89
C ARG A 477 11.77 -17.77 6.39
N ILE A 478 12.51 -18.66 5.72
CA ILE A 478 12.61 -18.74 4.26
C ILE A 478 11.99 -20.05 3.80
N PHE A 479 11.04 -19.97 2.87
CA PHE A 479 10.41 -21.12 2.22
C PHE A 479 11.02 -21.26 0.82
N ARG A 480 11.39 -22.48 0.45
CA ARG A 480 11.96 -22.81 -0.86
C ARG A 480 11.11 -23.86 -1.53
N THR A 481 11.16 -23.93 -2.89
CA THR A 481 10.41 -24.95 -3.64
C THR A 481 10.81 -26.36 -3.24
N GLU A 482 9.83 -27.22 -3.05
CA GLU A 482 9.97 -28.64 -2.69
C GLU A 482 9.37 -29.57 -3.77
N ILE A 483 8.88 -29.00 -4.88
CA ILE A 483 8.31 -29.75 -6.00
C ILE A 483 9.12 -29.54 -7.27
N ASP A 484 9.09 -30.52 -8.16
CA ASP A 484 9.71 -30.42 -9.48
C ASP A 484 8.89 -29.56 -10.46
N ASP A 485 9.51 -29.25 -11.60
CA ASP A 485 8.91 -28.41 -12.65
C ASP A 485 7.70 -29.08 -13.30
N GLU A 486 7.68 -30.41 -13.43
CA GLU A 486 6.57 -31.15 -14.02
C GLU A 486 5.30 -30.98 -13.17
N LYS A 487 5.41 -31.21 -11.86
CA LYS A 487 4.30 -31.04 -10.94
C LYS A 487 3.82 -29.58 -10.90
N ARG A 488 4.74 -28.62 -10.79
CA ARG A 488 4.42 -27.19 -10.79
C ARG A 488 3.67 -26.79 -12.07
N ASN A 489 4.18 -27.14 -13.23
CA ASN A 489 3.57 -26.83 -14.52
C ASN A 489 2.17 -27.46 -14.66
N ALA A 490 1.98 -28.66 -14.16
CA ALA A 490 0.67 -29.32 -14.14
C ALA A 490 -0.34 -28.55 -13.27
N MET A 491 0.08 -28.10 -12.08
CA MET A 491 -0.74 -27.33 -11.15
C MET A 491 -1.12 -25.96 -11.74
N VAL A 492 -0.16 -25.21 -12.30
CA VAL A 492 -0.40 -23.91 -12.94
C VAL A 492 -1.29 -24.05 -14.17
N LYS A 493 -1.10 -25.09 -14.98
CA LYS A 493 -1.97 -25.39 -16.14
C LYS A 493 -3.42 -25.64 -15.71
N GLY A 494 -3.62 -26.41 -14.63
CA GLY A 494 -4.96 -26.66 -14.07
C GLY A 494 -5.61 -25.38 -13.55
N TRP A 495 -4.84 -24.53 -12.86
CA TRP A 495 -5.31 -23.21 -12.42
C TRP A 495 -5.76 -22.33 -13.58
N ARG A 496 -4.96 -22.18 -14.63
CA ARG A 496 -5.33 -21.39 -15.83
C ARG A 496 -6.60 -21.89 -16.49
N ALA A 497 -6.79 -23.21 -16.55
CA ALA A 497 -8.04 -23.80 -17.04
C ALA A 497 -9.23 -23.43 -16.15
N ALA A 498 -9.07 -23.46 -14.83
CA ALA A 498 -10.10 -23.07 -13.87
C ALA A 498 -10.48 -21.58 -13.99
N VAL A 499 -9.47 -20.69 -14.12
CA VAL A 499 -9.71 -19.26 -14.41
C VAL A 499 -10.52 -19.09 -15.70
N GLY A 500 -10.20 -19.84 -16.76
CA GLY A 500 -10.95 -19.83 -18.00
C GLY A 500 -12.46 -20.12 -17.81
N CYS A 501 -12.82 -20.96 -16.84
CA CYS A 501 -14.23 -21.25 -16.51
C CYS A 501 -14.94 -20.07 -15.83
N SER A 502 -14.23 -19.25 -15.08
CA SER A 502 -14.78 -18.13 -14.31
C SER A 502 -14.96 -16.84 -15.14
N ARG A 503 -14.21 -16.69 -16.24
CA ARG A 503 -14.17 -15.47 -17.06
C ARG A 503 -15.48 -15.21 -17.79
N ASP A 504 -15.81 -13.92 -17.94
CA ASP A 504 -17.00 -13.41 -18.62
C ASP A 504 -18.32 -14.03 -18.12
N TRP A 505 -18.35 -14.56 -16.90
CA TRP A 505 -19.52 -15.29 -16.37
C TRP A 505 -20.81 -14.50 -16.50
N ILE A 506 -20.81 -13.22 -16.10
CA ILE A 506 -22.00 -12.37 -16.16
C ILE A 506 -22.47 -12.17 -17.61
N LYS A 507 -21.57 -12.03 -18.58
CA LYS A 507 -21.92 -11.91 -20.00
C LYS A 507 -22.50 -13.20 -20.58
N LYS A 508 -22.09 -14.37 -20.04
CA LYS A 508 -22.60 -15.67 -20.50
C LYS A 508 -24.03 -15.96 -20.07
N ILE A 509 -24.52 -15.28 -19.04
CA ILE A 509 -25.87 -15.47 -18.47
C ILE A 509 -26.86 -14.34 -18.79
N GLN A 510 -26.38 -13.27 -19.41
CA GLN A 510 -27.17 -12.19 -20.01
C GLN A 510 -27.53 -12.51 -21.47
#